data_5e7005e1fa7b5a41e5c5f6ea6f45193a
#
_entry.id   5e7005e1fa7b5a41e5c5f6ea6f45193a
#
_cell.length_a   1.000
_cell.length_b   1.000
_cell.length_c   1.000
_cell.angle_alpha   90.00
_cell.angle_beta   90.00
_cell.angle_gamma   90.00
#
_symmetry.space_group_name_H-M   'P 1'
#
loop_
_entity.id
_entity.type
_entity.pdbx_description
1 polymer ?
#
loop_
_entity_poly.entity_id
_entity_poly.type
_entity_poly.pdbx_seq_one_letter_code
_entity_poly.pdbx_strand_id
1 'polypeptide(L)'
;MKLLIDADYIVYKACAGAEDEIDWGDDVITVVSKFSEAMKNVERDLTRIKTEFMWDTPDMILFFSDSKNFRKKISPDYKGHRNRKKPCGYKRVIRDLRINYEVIVMKTLEADDAMGIYATAHPGNTIVSPDKDMRQIPGKLYNLTDTTTITAEEGAKWHMIQTLAGDQTDGYSGVPGIGVKRAETLFNKEGYSWSTIVKAFEDKGLTENDALLNARLARILTLDDYDTKRQEPILWTPKAAVATDDGTGLQDESN
;
A
#
# COMPACT_ATOMS: atom_id res chain seq x y z
N MET A 1 -2.94 -14.59 -16.31
CA MET A 1 -3.25 -13.50 -15.35
C MET A 1 -3.49 -14.13 -13.98
N LYS A 2 -2.95 -13.55 -12.91
CA LYS A 2 -3.25 -13.94 -11.52
C LYS A 2 -3.93 -12.77 -10.82
N LEU A 3 -4.74 -13.05 -9.80
CA LEU A 3 -5.28 -12.06 -8.88
C LEU A 3 -4.39 -11.99 -7.64
N LEU A 4 -3.86 -10.81 -7.35
CA LEU A 4 -3.02 -10.53 -6.19
C LEU A 4 -3.92 -9.95 -5.10
N ILE A 5 -4.27 -10.77 -4.11
CA ILE A 5 -5.32 -10.47 -3.14
C ILE A 5 -4.71 -9.90 -1.86
N ASP A 6 -5.17 -8.72 -1.44
CA ASP A 6 -4.98 -8.21 -0.08
C ASP A 6 -5.77 -9.08 0.90
N ALA A 7 -5.12 -10.14 1.37
CA ALA A 7 -5.77 -11.12 2.22
C ALA A 7 -5.83 -10.69 3.70
N ASP A 8 -5.02 -9.73 4.14
CA ASP A 8 -5.13 -9.14 5.48
C ASP A 8 -6.51 -8.52 5.69
N TYR A 9 -7.00 -7.76 4.70
CA TYR A 9 -8.33 -7.16 4.75
C TYR A 9 -9.44 -8.21 4.79
N ILE A 10 -9.40 -9.18 3.87
CA ILE A 10 -10.45 -10.20 3.73
C ILE A 10 -10.53 -11.06 4.98
N VAL A 11 -9.39 -11.58 5.45
CA VAL A 11 -9.35 -12.47 6.62
C VAL A 11 -9.69 -11.71 7.91
N TYR A 12 -9.23 -10.45 8.04
CA TYR A 12 -9.61 -9.64 9.20
C TYR A 12 -11.12 -9.46 9.28
N LYS A 13 -11.73 -9.01 8.19
CA LYS A 13 -13.19 -8.79 8.09
C LYS A 13 -13.98 -10.07 8.36
N ALA A 14 -13.55 -11.19 7.77
CA ALA A 14 -14.22 -12.48 7.92
C ALA A 14 -14.15 -13.02 9.34
N CYS A 15 -12.99 -12.90 10.01
CA CYS A 15 -12.83 -13.32 11.39
C CYS A 15 -13.59 -12.42 12.35
N ALA A 16 -13.52 -11.08 12.17
CA ALA A 16 -14.26 -10.15 12.99
C ALA A 16 -15.79 -10.36 12.88
N GLY A 17 -16.28 -10.63 11.65
CA GLY A 17 -17.70 -10.92 11.44
C GLY A 17 -18.16 -12.30 11.94
N ALA A 18 -17.24 -13.16 12.41
CA ALA A 18 -17.55 -14.45 13.02
C ALA A 18 -17.35 -14.43 14.55
N GLU A 19 -17.09 -13.26 15.13
CA GLU A 19 -16.99 -13.06 16.58
C GLU A 19 -18.38 -12.80 17.18
N ASP A 20 -18.69 -13.49 18.27
CA ASP A 20 -19.84 -13.25 19.12
C ASP A 20 -19.37 -12.85 20.52
N GLU A 21 -19.96 -11.83 21.09
CA GLU A 21 -19.72 -11.43 22.48
C GLU A 21 -20.73 -12.11 23.38
N ILE A 22 -20.24 -12.72 24.47
CA ILE A 22 -21.07 -13.34 25.51
C ILE A 22 -20.80 -12.56 26.79
N ASP A 23 -21.80 -11.84 27.26
CA ASP A 23 -21.79 -11.17 28.56
C ASP A 23 -22.31 -12.15 29.63
N TRP A 24 -21.43 -12.49 30.59
CA TRP A 24 -21.74 -13.40 31.70
C TRP A 24 -22.24 -12.63 32.95
N GLY A 25 -22.32 -11.30 32.89
CA GLY A 25 -22.48 -10.43 34.05
C GLY A 25 -21.19 -10.27 34.87
N ASP A 26 -21.26 -9.53 35.97
CA ASP A 26 -20.13 -9.32 36.89
C ASP A 26 -18.80 -8.91 36.20
N ASP A 27 -18.86 -7.97 35.25
CA ASP A 27 -17.72 -7.48 34.45
C ASP A 27 -17.01 -8.55 33.58
N VAL A 28 -17.63 -9.69 33.33
CA VAL A 28 -17.05 -10.76 32.52
C VAL A 28 -17.71 -10.82 31.13
N ILE A 29 -16.96 -10.38 30.13
CA ILE A 29 -17.33 -10.50 28.71
C ILE A 29 -16.31 -11.41 28.03
N THR A 30 -16.78 -12.42 27.30
CA THR A 30 -15.94 -13.29 26.48
C THR A 30 -16.27 -13.10 25.00
N VAL A 31 -15.22 -13.12 24.16
CA VAL A 31 -15.38 -13.15 22.71
C VAL A 31 -15.13 -14.58 22.24
N VAL A 32 -16.09 -15.14 21.54
CA VAL A 32 -15.98 -16.47 20.93
C VAL A 32 -16.07 -16.35 19.40
N SER A 33 -15.50 -17.28 18.68
CA SER A 33 -15.58 -17.30 17.23
C SER A 33 -15.69 -18.74 16.72
N LYS A 34 -16.58 -18.94 15.76
CA LYS A 34 -16.70 -20.23 15.07
C LYS A 34 -15.77 -20.23 13.86
N PHE A 35 -14.71 -21.03 13.95
CA PHE A 35 -13.73 -21.16 12.88
C PHE A 35 -14.35 -21.49 11.51
N SER A 36 -15.34 -22.40 11.47
CA SER A 36 -16.05 -22.77 10.24
C SER A 36 -16.80 -21.59 9.62
N GLU A 37 -17.33 -20.68 10.43
CA GLU A 37 -18.00 -19.47 9.96
C GLU A 37 -17.01 -18.47 9.39
N ALA A 38 -15.89 -18.24 10.08
CA ALA A 38 -14.81 -17.40 9.57
C ALA A 38 -14.30 -17.91 8.21
N MET A 39 -14.05 -19.22 8.08
CA MET A 39 -13.63 -19.83 6.81
C MET A 39 -14.68 -19.67 5.72
N LYS A 40 -15.97 -19.91 6.02
CA LYS A 40 -17.07 -19.73 5.09
C LYS A 40 -17.15 -18.27 4.59
N ASN A 41 -16.93 -17.30 5.46
CA ASN A 41 -16.91 -15.89 5.10
C ASN A 41 -15.75 -15.57 4.16
N VAL A 42 -14.55 -16.09 4.42
CA VAL A 42 -13.37 -15.93 3.54
C VAL A 42 -13.66 -16.54 2.17
N GLU A 43 -14.09 -17.80 2.11
CA GLU A 43 -14.37 -18.50 0.85
C GLU A 43 -15.47 -17.80 0.04
N ARG A 44 -16.49 -17.26 0.70
CA ARG A 44 -17.54 -16.47 0.05
C ARG A 44 -16.95 -15.20 -0.61
N ASP A 45 -16.09 -14.46 0.12
CA ASP A 45 -15.52 -13.22 -0.40
C ASP A 45 -14.51 -13.52 -1.53
N LEU A 46 -13.69 -14.56 -1.42
CA LEU A 46 -12.79 -15.00 -2.49
C LEU A 46 -13.56 -15.50 -3.73
N THR A 47 -14.64 -16.27 -3.52
CA THR A 47 -15.51 -16.71 -4.62
C THR A 47 -16.15 -15.54 -5.34
N ARG A 48 -16.63 -14.53 -4.59
CA ARG A 48 -17.19 -13.31 -5.17
C ARG A 48 -16.16 -12.59 -6.04
N ILE A 49 -14.93 -12.42 -5.56
CA ILE A 49 -13.84 -11.82 -6.32
C ILE A 49 -13.56 -12.63 -7.59
N LYS A 50 -13.46 -13.95 -7.47
CA LYS A 50 -13.23 -14.84 -8.63
C LYS A 50 -14.34 -14.72 -9.66
N THR A 51 -15.59 -14.60 -9.22
CA THR A 51 -16.76 -14.49 -10.11
C THR A 51 -16.72 -13.20 -10.94
N GLU A 52 -16.16 -12.11 -10.43
CA GLU A 52 -15.98 -10.87 -11.17
C GLU A 52 -15.04 -11.04 -12.38
N PHE A 53 -14.12 -12.00 -12.32
CA PHE A 53 -13.15 -12.30 -13.36
C PHE A 53 -13.42 -13.64 -14.07
N MET A 54 -14.69 -14.06 -14.17
CA MET A 54 -15.11 -15.38 -14.68
C MET A 54 -14.55 -15.73 -16.08
N TRP A 55 -14.31 -14.73 -16.91
CA TRP A 55 -13.85 -14.94 -18.29
C TRP A 55 -12.45 -15.54 -18.38
N ASP A 56 -11.62 -15.37 -17.35
CA ASP A 56 -10.22 -15.78 -17.34
C ASP A 56 -9.90 -16.88 -16.30
N THR A 57 -10.84 -17.27 -15.43
CA THR A 57 -10.62 -18.22 -14.30
C THR A 57 -9.23 -18.07 -13.64
N PRO A 58 -8.86 -16.88 -13.16
CA PRO A 58 -7.50 -16.63 -12.73
C PRO A 58 -7.15 -17.35 -11.44
N ASP A 59 -5.89 -17.77 -11.32
CA ASP A 59 -5.32 -18.18 -10.04
C ASP A 59 -5.26 -17.00 -9.08
N MET A 60 -5.37 -17.29 -7.78
CA MET A 60 -5.26 -16.29 -6.72
C MET A 60 -3.99 -16.50 -5.91
N ILE A 61 -3.31 -15.41 -5.61
CA ILE A 61 -2.23 -15.37 -4.62
C ILE A 61 -2.70 -14.48 -3.48
N LEU A 62 -2.62 -15.01 -2.26
CA LEU A 62 -3.02 -14.32 -1.04
C LEU A 62 -1.80 -13.67 -0.37
N PHE A 63 -1.81 -12.35 -0.26
CA PHE A 63 -0.73 -11.60 0.38
C PHE A 63 -1.11 -11.23 1.82
N PHE A 64 -0.16 -11.45 2.74
CA PHE A 64 -0.30 -11.05 4.14
C PHE A 64 0.91 -10.24 4.59
N SER A 65 0.67 -9.33 5.50
CA SER A 65 1.72 -8.55 6.16
C SER A 65 2.54 -9.42 7.11
N ASP A 66 3.86 -9.18 7.15
CA ASP A 66 4.70 -9.71 8.22
C ASP A 66 4.34 -9.03 9.57
N SER A 67 4.68 -9.71 10.64
CA SER A 67 4.54 -9.18 12.00
C SER A 67 5.46 -7.99 12.28
N LYS A 68 6.57 -7.88 11.53
CA LYS A 68 7.52 -6.77 11.57
C LYS A 68 7.33 -5.89 10.35
N ASN A 69 7.57 -4.57 10.53
CA ASN A 69 7.47 -3.60 9.44
C ASN A 69 8.72 -2.73 9.42
N PHE A 70 9.36 -2.61 8.25
CA PHE A 70 10.57 -1.80 8.10
C PHE A 70 10.31 -0.32 8.39
N ARG A 71 9.09 0.19 8.12
CA ARG A 71 8.73 1.59 8.38
C ARG A 71 8.85 1.95 9.86
N LYS A 72 8.65 0.99 10.78
CA LYS A 72 8.87 1.20 12.22
C LYS A 72 10.33 1.39 12.61
N LYS A 73 11.28 1.01 11.73
CA LYS A 73 12.71 1.30 11.96
C LYS A 73 13.06 2.74 11.62
N ILE A 74 12.34 3.35 10.66
CA ILE A 74 12.56 4.73 10.24
C ILE A 74 11.66 5.73 10.96
N SER A 75 10.50 5.29 11.43
CA SER A 75 9.56 6.05 12.26
C SER A 75 8.89 5.13 13.27
N PRO A 76 9.29 5.15 14.54
CA PRO A 76 8.68 4.31 15.59
C PRO A 76 7.18 4.54 15.76
N ASP A 77 6.70 5.75 15.46
CA ASP A 77 5.30 6.13 15.58
C ASP A 77 4.43 5.62 14.42
N TYR A 78 5.02 5.07 13.35
CA TYR A 78 4.29 4.51 12.24
C TYR A 78 3.31 3.42 12.70
N LYS A 79 1.99 3.66 12.50
CA LYS A 79 0.89 2.81 12.99
C LYS A 79 0.97 2.52 14.51
N GLY A 80 1.66 3.38 15.28
CA GLY A 80 1.90 3.19 16.71
C GLY A 80 0.62 3.22 17.56
N HIS A 81 -0.38 3.98 17.13
CA HIS A 81 -1.69 4.05 17.80
C HIS A 81 -2.60 2.86 17.49
N ARG A 82 -2.23 1.96 16.56
CA ARG A 82 -3.01 0.77 16.21
C ARG A 82 -2.79 -0.37 17.21
N ASN A 83 -3.39 -0.26 18.40
CA ASN A 83 -3.35 -1.31 19.42
C ASN A 83 -4.45 -2.39 19.23
N ARG A 84 -5.01 -2.51 18.03
CA ARG A 84 -6.07 -3.49 17.79
C ARG A 84 -5.52 -4.90 17.77
N LYS A 85 -6.06 -5.76 18.65
CA LYS A 85 -5.81 -7.19 18.56
C LYS A 85 -6.39 -7.76 17.26
N LYS A 86 -5.71 -8.72 16.67
CA LYS A 86 -6.29 -9.48 15.56
C LYS A 86 -7.50 -10.28 16.06
N PRO A 87 -8.57 -10.42 15.25
CA PRO A 87 -9.75 -11.18 15.63
C PRO A 87 -9.44 -12.63 15.98
N CYS A 88 -10.36 -13.25 16.73
CA CYS A 88 -10.27 -14.66 17.07
C CYS A 88 -10.16 -15.53 15.81
N GLY A 89 -9.31 -16.55 15.87
CA GLY A 89 -9.13 -17.46 14.73
C GLY A 89 -8.25 -16.97 13.59
N TYR A 90 -7.88 -15.67 13.53
CA TYR A 90 -7.13 -15.06 12.43
C TYR A 90 -5.90 -15.88 11.99
N LYS A 91 -5.03 -16.25 12.92
CA LYS A 91 -3.83 -17.05 12.61
C LYS A 91 -4.17 -18.46 12.12
N ARG A 92 -5.25 -19.05 12.63
CA ARG A 92 -5.71 -20.37 12.21
C ARG A 92 -6.24 -20.33 10.78
N VAL A 93 -7.03 -19.33 10.44
CA VAL A 93 -7.54 -19.12 9.08
C VAL A 93 -6.38 -19.00 8.08
N ILE A 94 -5.37 -18.16 8.36
CA ILE A 94 -4.19 -18.04 7.48
C ILE A 94 -3.47 -19.38 7.30
N ARG A 95 -3.31 -20.16 8.39
CA ARG A 95 -2.68 -21.49 8.31
C ARG A 95 -3.44 -22.42 7.39
N ASP A 96 -4.76 -22.43 7.49
CA ASP A 96 -5.61 -23.35 6.73
C ASP A 96 -5.74 -22.91 5.26
N LEU A 97 -5.74 -21.60 4.98
CA LEU A 97 -5.70 -21.06 3.60
C LEU A 97 -4.45 -21.52 2.84
N ARG A 98 -3.31 -21.71 3.50
CA ARG A 98 -2.07 -22.23 2.88
C ARG A 98 -2.20 -23.64 2.30
N ILE A 99 -3.27 -24.38 2.65
CA ILE A 99 -3.53 -25.72 2.11
C ILE A 99 -4.04 -25.62 0.67
N ASN A 100 -4.87 -24.62 0.37
CA ASN A 100 -5.60 -24.50 -0.89
C ASN A 100 -5.15 -23.34 -1.78
N TYR A 101 -4.38 -22.38 -1.24
CA TYR A 101 -3.95 -21.18 -1.92
C TYR A 101 -2.45 -20.95 -1.83
N GLU A 102 -1.89 -20.35 -2.87
CA GLU A 102 -0.55 -19.75 -2.79
C GLU A 102 -0.61 -18.54 -1.83
N VAL A 103 0.20 -18.58 -0.77
CA VAL A 103 0.23 -17.52 0.25
C VAL A 103 1.63 -16.93 0.33
N ILE A 104 1.73 -15.62 0.14
CA ILE A 104 2.99 -14.87 0.21
C ILE A 104 2.99 -13.97 1.45
N VAL A 105 4.08 -14.05 2.21
CA VAL A 105 4.43 -13.12 3.30
C VAL A 105 5.89 -12.75 3.10
N MET A 106 6.18 -11.50 2.78
CA MET A 106 7.55 -11.02 2.62
C MET A 106 8.06 -10.46 3.94
N LYS A 107 9.31 -10.83 4.29
CA LYS A 107 9.93 -10.44 5.56
C LYS A 107 9.99 -8.91 5.71
N THR A 108 9.53 -8.41 6.84
CA THR A 108 9.48 -6.98 7.22
C THR A 108 8.60 -6.09 6.34
N LEU A 109 7.79 -6.66 5.46
CA LEU A 109 6.91 -5.92 4.56
C LEU A 109 5.44 -6.05 4.93
N GLU A 110 4.66 -5.07 4.56
CA GLU A 110 3.20 -5.14 4.55
C GLU A 110 2.72 -5.88 3.29
N ALA A 111 1.48 -6.34 3.30
CA ALA A 111 0.87 -7.02 2.14
C ALA A 111 0.91 -6.14 0.89
N ASP A 112 0.66 -4.84 1.07
CA ASP A 112 0.67 -3.84 -0.02
C ASP A 112 2.03 -3.74 -0.70
N ASP A 113 3.12 -3.71 0.08
CA ASP A 113 4.49 -3.71 -0.45
C ASP A 113 4.77 -5.00 -1.24
N ALA A 114 4.42 -6.14 -0.65
CA ALA A 114 4.62 -7.43 -1.30
C ALA A 114 3.83 -7.55 -2.60
N MET A 115 2.58 -7.05 -2.63
CA MET A 115 1.77 -6.98 -3.85
C MET A 115 2.37 -6.04 -4.89
N GLY A 116 2.85 -4.86 -4.48
CA GLY A 116 3.48 -3.91 -5.39
C GLY A 116 4.75 -4.45 -6.02
N ILE A 117 5.62 -5.09 -5.23
CA ILE A 117 6.83 -5.76 -5.73
C ILE A 117 6.46 -6.88 -6.70
N TYR A 118 5.50 -7.74 -6.34
CA TYR A 118 5.08 -8.86 -7.18
C TYR A 118 4.43 -8.39 -8.48
N ALA A 119 3.52 -7.40 -8.41
CA ALA A 119 2.82 -6.88 -9.59
C ALA A 119 3.77 -6.24 -10.60
N THR A 120 4.79 -5.51 -10.11
CA THR A 120 5.78 -4.86 -10.99
C THR A 120 6.83 -5.83 -11.52
N ALA A 121 7.13 -6.90 -10.78
CA ALA A 121 7.97 -8.00 -11.27
C ALA A 121 7.25 -8.88 -12.31
N HIS A 122 5.92 -8.98 -12.24
CA HIS A 122 5.10 -9.85 -13.10
C HIS A 122 3.93 -9.04 -13.71
N PRO A 123 4.17 -8.21 -14.71
CA PRO A 123 3.13 -7.41 -15.35
C PRO A 123 1.98 -8.27 -15.92
N GLY A 124 0.78 -7.68 -15.99
CA GLY A 124 -0.42 -8.37 -16.49
C GLY A 124 -1.27 -9.05 -15.42
N ASN A 125 -0.84 -9.02 -14.14
CA ASN A 125 -1.65 -9.42 -13.01
C ASN A 125 -2.57 -8.29 -12.55
N THR A 126 -3.61 -8.63 -11.77
CA THR A 126 -4.55 -7.65 -11.22
C THR A 126 -4.43 -7.62 -9.70
N ILE A 127 -4.16 -6.45 -9.14
CA ILE A 127 -4.21 -6.23 -7.70
C ILE A 127 -5.67 -6.13 -7.27
N VAL A 128 -6.02 -6.78 -6.16
CA VAL A 128 -7.35 -6.75 -5.55
C VAL A 128 -7.20 -6.26 -4.12
N SER A 129 -7.46 -4.99 -3.91
CA SER A 129 -7.44 -4.33 -2.60
C SER A 129 -8.35 -3.11 -2.58
N PRO A 130 -9.12 -2.89 -1.50
CA PRO A 130 -9.89 -1.66 -1.31
C PRO A 130 -9.02 -0.48 -0.88
N ASP A 131 -7.73 -0.70 -0.61
CA ASP A 131 -6.84 0.35 -0.16
C ASP A 131 -6.49 1.31 -1.30
N LYS A 132 -6.77 2.60 -1.08
CA LYS A 132 -6.47 3.68 -2.03
C LYS A 132 -4.97 3.80 -2.33
N ASP A 133 -4.11 3.34 -1.40
CA ASP A 133 -2.67 3.48 -1.49
C ASP A 133 -2.10 2.60 -2.61
N MET A 134 -2.82 1.51 -2.96
CA MET A 134 -2.50 0.67 -4.10
C MET A 134 -2.58 1.39 -5.46
N ARG A 135 -3.17 2.58 -5.53
CA ARG A 135 -3.11 3.45 -6.72
C ARG A 135 -1.70 3.93 -7.06
N GLN A 136 -0.71 3.70 -6.20
CA GLN A 136 0.70 3.93 -6.51
C GLN A 136 1.27 2.90 -7.51
N ILE A 137 0.67 1.72 -7.62
CA ILE A 137 1.23 0.60 -8.39
C ILE A 137 0.65 0.57 -9.80
N PRO A 138 1.51 0.63 -10.85
CA PRO A 138 1.06 0.53 -12.23
C PRO A 138 0.44 -0.83 -12.52
N GLY A 139 -0.64 -0.85 -13.30
CA GLY A 139 -1.33 -2.06 -13.68
C GLY A 139 -2.82 -2.01 -13.37
N LYS A 140 -3.48 -3.18 -13.38
CA LYS A 140 -4.90 -3.28 -13.07
C LYS A 140 -5.11 -3.36 -11.56
N LEU A 141 -6.01 -2.51 -11.04
CA LEU A 141 -6.45 -2.48 -9.65
C LEU A 141 -7.96 -2.67 -9.60
N TYR A 142 -8.41 -3.73 -8.93
CA TYR A 142 -9.81 -3.95 -8.56
C TYR A 142 -10.01 -3.60 -7.09
N ASN A 143 -10.80 -2.57 -6.83
CA ASN A 143 -11.02 -2.05 -5.47
C ASN A 143 -12.22 -2.70 -4.75
N LEU A 144 -12.66 -3.87 -5.19
CA LEU A 144 -13.84 -4.62 -4.77
C LEU A 144 -15.18 -4.06 -5.30
N THR A 145 -15.15 -3.02 -6.11
CA THR A 145 -16.31 -2.42 -6.78
C THR A 145 -16.02 -2.23 -8.27
N ASP A 146 -14.91 -1.54 -8.57
CA ASP A 146 -14.54 -1.14 -9.93
C ASP A 146 -13.11 -1.57 -10.25
N THR A 147 -12.85 -1.87 -11.52
CA THR A 147 -11.51 -2.11 -12.04
C THR A 147 -11.00 -0.86 -12.75
N THR A 148 -9.82 -0.38 -12.34
CA THR A 148 -9.11 0.73 -12.98
C THR A 148 -7.75 0.27 -13.46
N THR A 149 -7.24 0.91 -14.51
CA THR A 149 -5.85 0.72 -14.96
C THR A 149 -5.05 1.96 -14.56
N ILE A 150 -3.98 1.75 -13.80
CA ILE A 150 -3.10 2.80 -13.30
C ILE A 150 -1.86 2.84 -14.17
N THR A 151 -1.52 3.98 -14.70
CA THR A 151 -0.25 4.22 -15.41
C THR A 151 0.90 4.45 -14.42
N ALA A 152 2.14 4.28 -14.87
CA ALA A 152 3.31 4.58 -14.05
C ALA A 152 3.35 6.06 -13.61
N GLU A 153 2.90 6.96 -14.47
CA GLU A 153 2.81 8.39 -14.17
C GLU A 153 1.75 8.67 -13.10
N GLU A 154 0.56 8.11 -13.23
CA GLU A 154 -0.51 8.26 -12.23
C GLU A 154 -0.09 7.71 -10.87
N GLY A 155 0.57 6.56 -10.85
CA GLY A 155 1.10 5.98 -9.61
C GLY A 155 2.16 6.88 -8.96
N ALA A 156 3.08 7.43 -9.73
CA ALA A 156 4.07 8.37 -9.24
C ALA A 156 3.43 9.66 -8.69
N LYS A 157 2.45 10.23 -9.40
CA LYS A 157 1.68 11.39 -8.93
C LYS A 157 0.94 11.10 -7.63
N TRP A 158 0.34 9.91 -7.52
CA TRP A 158 -0.37 9.52 -6.29
C TRP A 158 0.57 9.42 -5.09
N HIS A 159 1.77 8.86 -5.25
CA HIS A 159 2.79 8.86 -4.21
C HIS A 159 3.17 10.28 -3.77
N MET A 160 3.36 11.21 -4.70
CA MET A 160 3.67 12.61 -4.39
C MET A 160 2.53 13.30 -3.64
N ILE A 161 1.28 13.06 -4.05
CA ILE A 161 0.09 13.57 -3.35
C ILE A 161 0.04 13.06 -1.91
N GLN A 162 0.26 11.77 -1.70
CA GLN A 162 0.28 11.17 -0.36
C GLN A 162 1.43 11.68 0.51
N THR A 163 2.58 11.96 -0.09
CA THR A 163 3.71 12.59 0.61
C THR A 163 3.33 13.95 1.20
N LEU A 164 2.61 14.78 0.44
CA LEU A 164 2.12 16.08 0.93
C LEU A 164 0.96 15.96 1.91
N ALA A 165 0.00 15.09 1.61
CA ALA A 165 -1.23 14.96 2.40
C ALA A 165 -0.99 14.25 3.73
N GLY A 166 -0.02 13.34 3.78
CA GLY A 166 0.15 12.42 4.89
C GLY A 166 -0.98 11.39 5.00
N ASP A 167 -0.84 10.50 5.96
CA ASP A 167 -1.92 9.61 6.39
C ASP A 167 -1.90 9.47 7.93
N GLN A 168 -2.89 10.07 8.58
CA GLN A 168 -3.00 10.04 10.04
C GLN A 168 -3.34 8.64 10.56
N THR A 169 -4.02 7.82 9.75
CA THR A 169 -4.28 6.42 10.11
C THR A 169 -3.00 5.58 10.12
N ASP A 170 -1.98 6.01 9.41
CA ASP A 170 -0.66 5.38 9.39
C ASP A 170 0.36 6.07 10.28
N GLY A 171 0.00 7.23 10.85
CA GLY A 171 0.82 7.94 11.83
C GLY A 171 1.89 8.83 11.21
N TYR A 172 1.68 9.36 9.99
CA TYR A 172 2.52 10.40 9.42
C TYR A 172 1.66 11.55 8.88
N SER A 173 2.05 12.79 9.20
CA SER A 173 1.13 13.93 9.15
C SER A 173 1.09 14.67 7.82
N GLY A 174 2.10 14.51 6.94
CA GLY A 174 2.24 15.35 5.76
C GLY A 174 2.45 16.83 6.11
N VAL A 175 2.09 17.71 5.19
CA VAL A 175 2.16 19.17 5.37
C VAL A 175 0.92 19.66 6.13
N PRO A 176 1.07 20.39 7.24
CA PRO A 176 -0.06 20.91 8.02
C PRO A 176 -1.06 21.67 7.16
N GLY A 177 -2.32 21.22 7.19
CA GLY A 177 -3.43 21.82 6.45
C GLY A 177 -3.51 21.45 4.97
N ILE A 178 -2.66 20.56 4.48
CA ILE A 178 -2.72 20.03 3.11
C ILE A 178 -3.24 18.58 3.16
N GLY A 179 -4.51 18.39 2.75
CA GLY A 179 -5.05 17.06 2.44
C GLY A 179 -5.00 16.79 0.94
N VAL A 180 -5.45 15.62 0.50
CA VAL A 180 -5.37 15.14 -0.89
C VAL A 180 -5.82 16.21 -1.91
N LYS A 181 -7.01 16.81 -1.75
CA LYS A 181 -7.53 17.81 -2.69
C LYS A 181 -6.64 19.07 -2.80
N ARG A 182 -6.06 19.51 -1.67
CA ARG A 182 -5.16 20.67 -1.69
C ARG A 182 -3.80 20.31 -2.29
N ALA A 183 -3.31 19.10 -2.05
CA ALA A 183 -2.10 18.57 -2.68
C ALA A 183 -2.26 18.52 -4.21
N GLU A 184 -3.37 17.98 -4.72
CA GLU A 184 -3.69 17.95 -6.15
C GLU A 184 -3.75 19.38 -6.74
N THR A 185 -4.42 20.31 -6.05
CA THR A 185 -4.50 21.72 -6.51
C THR A 185 -3.12 22.35 -6.57
N LEU A 186 -2.27 22.11 -5.55
CA LEU A 186 -0.90 22.64 -5.51
C LEU A 186 -0.08 22.10 -6.69
N PHE A 187 -0.09 20.79 -6.90
CA PHE A 187 0.64 20.16 -8.01
C PHE A 187 0.14 20.59 -9.38
N ASN A 188 -1.15 20.78 -9.56
CA ASN A 188 -1.71 21.28 -10.82
C ASN A 188 -1.24 22.70 -11.13
N LYS A 189 -0.94 23.51 -10.10
CA LYS A 189 -0.44 24.88 -10.23
C LYS A 189 1.07 24.97 -10.40
N GLU A 190 1.81 24.25 -9.54
CA GLU A 190 3.27 24.39 -9.40
C GLU A 190 4.05 23.26 -10.10
N GLY A 191 3.35 22.20 -10.57
CA GLY A 191 3.93 21.01 -11.18
C GLY A 191 4.28 19.90 -10.19
N TYR A 192 4.29 18.66 -10.72
CA TYR A 192 4.66 17.45 -9.97
C TYR A 192 6.18 17.33 -9.90
N SER A 193 6.79 17.86 -8.85
CA SER A 193 8.24 17.81 -8.63
C SER A 193 8.60 17.67 -7.16
N TRP A 194 9.79 17.16 -6.88
CA TRP A 194 10.31 17.09 -5.52
C TRP A 194 10.48 18.48 -4.90
N SER A 195 10.92 19.47 -5.70
CA SER A 195 11.06 20.85 -5.24
C SER A 195 9.73 21.46 -4.80
N THR A 196 8.62 21.14 -5.47
CA THR A 196 7.27 21.55 -5.03
C THR A 196 6.93 20.98 -3.65
N ILE A 197 7.30 19.72 -3.39
CA ILE A 197 7.09 19.07 -2.09
C ILE A 197 7.93 19.76 -1.03
N VAL A 198 9.25 19.89 -1.26
CA VAL A 198 10.17 20.52 -0.29
C VAL A 198 9.70 21.92 0.08
N LYS A 199 9.38 22.75 -0.93
CA LYS A 199 8.87 24.09 -0.70
C LYS A 199 7.61 24.11 0.16
N ALA A 200 6.67 23.19 -0.08
CA ALA A 200 5.43 23.12 0.72
C ALA A 200 5.70 22.76 2.19
N PHE A 201 6.70 21.92 2.47
CA PHE A 201 7.14 21.61 3.83
C PHE A 201 7.83 22.83 4.47
N GLU A 202 8.77 23.47 3.77
CA GLU A 202 9.51 24.65 4.25
C GLU A 202 8.58 25.84 4.52
N ASP A 203 7.57 26.09 3.71
CA ASP A 203 6.53 27.12 3.92
C ASP A 203 5.75 26.93 5.24
N LYS A 204 5.85 25.74 5.86
CA LYS A 204 5.27 25.41 7.17
C LYS A 204 6.31 25.25 8.29
N GLY A 205 7.55 25.65 8.05
CA GLY A 205 8.63 25.55 9.01
C GLY A 205 9.16 24.13 9.23
N LEU A 206 8.84 23.21 8.29
CA LEU A 206 9.38 21.85 8.24
C LEU A 206 10.60 21.80 7.33
N THR A 207 11.29 20.67 7.28
CA THR A 207 12.53 20.51 6.52
C THR A 207 12.36 19.55 5.34
N GLU A 208 13.32 19.55 4.41
CA GLU A 208 13.40 18.52 3.37
C GLU A 208 13.51 17.10 3.95
N ASN A 209 14.17 16.93 5.12
CA ASN A 209 14.23 15.63 5.79
C ASN A 209 12.84 15.17 6.26
N ASP A 210 11.96 16.08 6.70
CA ASP A 210 10.58 15.76 7.05
C ASP A 210 9.80 15.33 5.80
N ALA A 211 9.99 16.02 4.69
CA ALA A 211 9.41 15.65 3.39
C ALA A 211 9.89 14.26 2.95
N LEU A 212 11.19 13.98 3.06
CA LEU A 212 11.78 12.70 2.69
C LEU A 212 11.27 11.56 3.58
N LEU A 213 11.14 11.79 4.88
CA LEU A 213 10.54 10.82 5.80
C LEU A 213 9.11 10.49 5.38
N ASN A 214 8.27 11.50 5.12
CA ASN A 214 6.90 11.30 4.66
C ASN A 214 6.85 10.53 3.33
N ALA A 215 7.71 10.86 2.36
CA ALA A 215 7.79 10.16 1.10
C ALA A 215 8.14 8.66 1.27
N ARG A 216 9.06 8.34 2.19
CA ARG A 216 9.43 6.96 2.52
C ARG A 216 8.33 6.19 3.23
N LEU A 217 7.57 6.85 4.09
CA LEU A 217 6.43 6.23 4.80
C LEU A 217 5.24 5.99 3.87
N ALA A 218 4.97 6.93 2.96
CA ALA A 218 3.89 6.86 1.98
C ALA A 218 4.16 5.83 0.86
N ARG A 219 5.45 5.52 0.57
CA ARG A 219 5.82 4.68 -0.57
C ARG A 219 5.34 3.25 -0.43
N ILE A 220 4.51 2.78 -1.36
CA ILE A 220 4.28 1.35 -1.59
C ILE A 220 5.40 0.85 -2.50
N LEU A 221 6.09 -0.20 -2.06
CA LEU A 221 7.28 -0.69 -2.75
C LEU A 221 6.94 -1.34 -4.09
N THR A 222 7.81 -1.09 -5.07
CA THR A 222 7.87 -1.79 -6.34
C THR A 222 9.11 -2.67 -6.41
N LEU A 223 9.31 -3.41 -7.50
CA LEU A 223 10.53 -4.21 -7.68
C LEU A 223 11.80 -3.37 -7.59
N ASP A 224 11.76 -2.12 -8.09
CA ASP A 224 12.89 -1.19 -8.03
C ASP A 224 13.23 -0.74 -6.60
N ASP A 225 12.26 -0.83 -5.68
CA ASP A 225 12.39 -0.46 -4.29
C ASP A 225 12.76 -1.66 -3.39
N TYR A 226 13.20 -2.80 -3.98
CA TYR A 226 13.47 -4.02 -3.22
C TYR A 226 14.72 -4.76 -3.70
N ASP A 227 15.67 -4.97 -2.79
CA ASP A 227 16.85 -5.83 -3.04
C ASP A 227 16.44 -7.31 -2.88
N THR A 228 16.22 -7.99 -3.99
CA THR A 228 15.81 -9.40 -4.01
C THR A 228 16.88 -10.36 -3.48
N LYS A 229 18.18 -9.98 -3.51
CA LYS A 229 19.28 -10.79 -3.01
C LYS A 229 19.39 -10.71 -1.49
N ARG A 230 19.26 -9.49 -0.94
CA ARG A 230 19.32 -9.24 0.51
C ARG A 230 17.96 -9.45 1.18
N GLN A 231 16.88 -9.47 0.39
CA GLN A 231 15.51 -9.49 0.86
C GLN A 231 15.19 -8.30 1.79
N GLU A 232 15.59 -7.10 1.36
CA GLU A 232 15.45 -5.87 2.13
C GLU A 232 14.88 -4.74 1.26
N PRO A 233 14.05 -3.84 1.82
CA PRO A 233 13.58 -2.66 1.12
C PRO A 233 14.72 -1.68 0.86
N ILE A 234 14.72 -1.08 -0.33
CA ILE A 234 15.53 0.08 -0.70
C ILE A 234 14.70 1.31 -0.39
N LEU A 235 15.20 2.18 0.50
CA LEU A 235 14.46 3.38 0.89
C LEU A 235 14.40 4.37 -0.29
N TRP A 236 13.19 4.84 -0.55
CA TRP A 236 12.95 5.80 -1.61
C TRP A 236 13.79 7.08 -1.46
N THR A 237 14.29 7.57 -2.58
CA THR A 237 14.99 8.85 -2.70
C THR A 237 14.47 9.61 -3.93
N PRO A 238 14.42 10.95 -3.89
CA PRO A 238 14.04 11.72 -5.06
C PRO A 238 15.03 11.45 -6.20
N LYS A 239 14.51 11.22 -7.41
CA LYS A 239 15.36 11.13 -8.59
C LYS A 239 15.99 12.51 -8.81
N ALA A 240 17.32 12.55 -9.03
CA ALA A 240 17.98 13.78 -9.43
C ALA A 240 17.27 14.35 -10.65
N ALA A 241 16.98 15.65 -10.66
CA ALA A 241 16.50 16.31 -11.85
C ALA A 241 17.51 16.06 -12.97
N VAL A 242 17.08 15.42 -14.05
CA VAL A 242 17.92 15.29 -15.25
C VAL A 242 18.15 16.73 -15.70
N ALA A 243 19.40 17.20 -15.60
CA ALA A 243 19.77 18.49 -16.16
C ALA A 243 19.41 18.41 -17.65
N THR A 244 18.44 19.21 -18.05
CA THR A 244 18.20 19.43 -19.47
C THR A 244 19.47 20.08 -19.99
N ASP A 245 20.20 19.34 -20.81
CA ASP A 245 21.32 19.86 -21.57
C ASP A 245 20.71 20.88 -22.55
N ASP A 246 20.70 22.14 -22.12
CA ASP A 246 20.38 23.24 -22.98
C ASP A 246 21.55 23.38 -23.98
N GLY A 247 21.41 22.62 -25.07
CA GLY A 247 22.29 22.69 -26.20
C GLY A 247 22.30 24.12 -26.78
N THR A 248 23.06 25.02 -26.13
CA THR A 248 23.53 26.26 -26.75
C THR A 248 24.55 25.85 -27.78
N GLY A 249 24.05 25.56 -29.00
CA GLY A 249 24.87 25.44 -30.18
C GLY A 249 25.67 26.71 -30.37
N LEU A 250 26.97 26.65 -30.16
CA LEU A 250 27.91 27.60 -30.66
C LEU A 250 27.82 27.59 -32.19
N GLN A 251 27.22 28.63 -32.74
CA GLN A 251 27.38 28.95 -34.16
C GLN A 251 28.83 29.35 -34.36
N ASP A 252 29.57 28.51 -35.04
CA ASP A 252 30.89 28.81 -35.56
C ASP A 252 30.69 29.73 -36.77
N GLU A 253 30.89 31.04 -36.56
CA GLU A 253 31.15 32.00 -37.65
C GLU A 253 32.63 31.85 -38.04
N SER A 254 32.83 31.30 -39.20
CA SER A 254 34.11 31.49 -39.88
C SER A 254 33.93 31.61 -41.39
N ASN A 255 34.12 32.86 -41.87
CA ASN A 255 34.55 33.32 -43.19
C ASN A 255 34.25 32.46 -44.43
#